data_ca4d9abfdb884ce7fb13cc14c8a0eeed
#
_entry.id   ca4d9abfdb884ce7fb13cc14c8a0eeed
#
_cell.length_a   1.000
_cell.length_b   1.000
_cell.length_c   1.000
_cell.angle_alpha   90.00
_cell.angle_beta   90.00
_cell.angle_gamma   90.00
#
_symmetry.space_group_name_H-M   'P 1'
#
loop_
_entity.id
_entity.type
_entity.pdbx_description
1 polymer ?
#
loop_
_entity_poly.entity_id
_entity_poly.type
_entity_poly.pdbx_seq_one_letter_code
_entity_poly.pdbx_strand_id
1 'polypeptide(L)'
;MRRARPGSPAAVPRVVETEFRVRYAETDAMGVAHHANYFVWFEAGRTEYTRVVGLPYREVEAGGVRLVVIEAHCRFHRPARYDDVVVVRTSLRDMSKATLTFAYDVVAKGDGARLAGGYTVHAATDVSGRVRRMPVSVRTALGA
;
A
#
# COMPACT_ATOMS: atom_id res chain seq x y z
N MET A 1 17.98 -9.36 -17.38
CA MET A 1 18.02 -8.87 -16.00
C MET A 1 19.37 -8.22 -15.74
N ARG A 2 19.36 -7.02 -15.24
CA ARG A 2 20.60 -6.32 -14.92
C ARG A 2 21.18 -6.85 -13.61
N ARG A 3 22.40 -7.33 -13.64
CA ARG A 3 23.09 -7.74 -12.44
C ARG A 3 23.46 -6.52 -11.60
N ALA A 4 23.40 -6.67 -10.28
CA ALA A 4 23.93 -5.66 -9.38
C ALA A 4 25.41 -5.46 -9.68
N ARG A 5 25.87 -4.22 -9.68
CA ARG A 5 27.28 -3.93 -9.87
C ARG A 5 28.08 -4.42 -8.66
N PRO A 6 29.31 -4.87 -8.86
CA PRO A 6 30.17 -5.17 -7.74
C PRO A 6 30.24 -3.97 -6.77
N GLY A 7 30.02 -4.21 -5.50
CA GLY A 7 30.00 -3.17 -4.48
C GLY A 7 28.70 -2.42 -4.31
N SER A 8 27.71 -2.63 -5.20
CA SER A 8 26.36 -2.09 -5.03
C SER A 8 25.47 -3.15 -4.41
N PRO A 9 24.74 -2.86 -3.31
CA PRO A 9 23.78 -3.82 -2.79
C PRO A 9 22.68 -4.06 -3.82
N ALA A 10 22.22 -5.28 -3.92
CA ALA A 10 21.02 -5.56 -4.70
C ALA A 10 19.88 -4.67 -4.17
N ALA A 11 19.09 -4.10 -5.07
CA ALA A 11 17.93 -3.31 -4.66
C ALA A 11 17.00 -4.19 -3.83
N VAL A 12 16.91 -3.90 -2.52
CA VAL A 12 15.96 -4.55 -1.63
C VAL A 12 14.69 -3.74 -1.68
N PRO A 13 13.52 -4.36 -1.98
CA PRO A 13 12.27 -3.64 -1.96
C PRO A 13 12.04 -3.02 -0.58
N ARG A 14 11.71 -1.74 -0.56
CA ARG A 14 11.36 -1.08 0.69
C ARG A 14 10.03 -1.63 1.18
N VAL A 15 9.97 -1.93 2.45
CA VAL A 15 8.74 -2.32 3.13
C VAL A 15 8.50 -1.30 4.24
N VAL A 16 7.31 -0.72 4.25
CA VAL A 16 6.89 0.20 5.30
C VAL A 16 5.80 -0.47 6.11
N GLU A 17 5.99 -0.50 7.43
CA GLU A 17 5.04 -1.12 8.34
C GLU A 17 4.16 -0.05 8.99
N THR A 18 2.87 -0.32 9.05
CA THR A 18 1.88 0.55 9.68
C THR A 18 1.04 -0.29 10.61
N GLU A 19 0.92 0.12 11.88
CA GLU A 19 0.15 -0.62 12.88
C GLU A 19 -1.24 -0.05 13.05
N PHE A 20 -2.20 -0.95 13.27
CA PHE A 20 -3.57 -0.61 13.63
C PHE A 20 -4.04 -1.50 14.76
N ARG A 21 -4.81 -0.91 15.66
CA ARG A 21 -5.59 -1.70 16.63
C ARG A 21 -7.00 -1.83 16.05
N VAL A 22 -7.48 -3.05 15.92
CA VAL A 22 -8.83 -3.31 15.40
C VAL A 22 -9.86 -2.69 16.36
N ARG A 23 -10.68 -1.78 15.85
CA ARG A 23 -11.70 -1.10 16.61
C ARG A 23 -12.99 -1.90 16.59
N TYR A 24 -13.79 -1.72 17.62
CA TYR A 24 -15.08 -2.39 17.71
C TYR A 24 -15.96 -2.08 16.49
N ALA A 25 -15.95 -0.83 16.03
CA ALA A 25 -16.70 -0.38 14.85
C ALA A 25 -16.26 -1.08 13.55
N GLU A 26 -15.08 -1.72 13.54
CA GLU A 26 -14.57 -2.44 12.36
C GLU A 26 -15.00 -3.91 12.33
N THR A 27 -15.64 -4.39 13.37
CA THR A 27 -16.07 -5.79 13.46
C THR A 27 -17.50 -5.97 12.95
N ASP A 28 -17.80 -7.20 12.57
CA ASP A 28 -19.12 -7.60 12.11
C ASP A 28 -19.81 -8.55 13.11
N ALA A 29 -20.99 -9.05 12.75
CA ALA A 29 -21.75 -9.93 13.62
C ALA A 29 -21.06 -11.26 13.92
N MET A 30 -20.06 -11.66 13.13
CA MET A 30 -19.25 -12.86 13.39
C MET A 30 -18.13 -12.60 14.40
N GLY A 31 -17.96 -11.36 14.85
CA GLY A 31 -16.91 -10.99 15.81
C GLY A 31 -15.53 -10.83 15.20
N VAL A 32 -15.44 -10.70 13.88
CA VAL A 32 -14.18 -10.50 13.17
C VAL A 32 -14.20 -9.16 12.44
N ALA A 33 -13.02 -8.65 12.10
CA ALA A 33 -12.93 -7.43 11.31
C ALA A 33 -13.64 -7.63 9.97
N HIS A 34 -14.57 -6.73 9.66
CA HIS A 34 -15.30 -6.78 8.39
C HIS A 34 -14.31 -6.60 7.24
N HIS A 35 -14.46 -7.40 6.20
CA HIS A 35 -13.50 -7.48 5.10
C HIS A 35 -13.21 -6.13 4.42
N ALA A 36 -14.18 -5.22 4.36
CA ALA A 36 -13.97 -3.91 3.75
C ALA A 36 -12.90 -3.07 4.46
N ASN A 37 -12.68 -3.30 5.75
CA ASN A 37 -11.69 -2.55 6.52
C ASN A 37 -10.27 -2.81 6.05
N TYR A 38 -10.00 -3.96 5.45
CA TYR A 38 -8.65 -4.28 4.96
C TYR A 38 -8.23 -3.30 3.86
N PHE A 39 -9.15 -2.87 3.01
CA PHE A 39 -8.84 -1.86 1.99
C PHE A 39 -8.60 -0.48 2.61
N VAL A 40 -9.26 -0.16 3.71
CA VAL A 40 -8.98 1.07 4.47
C VAL A 40 -7.59 0.99 5.09
N TRP A 41 -7.20 -0.16 5.62
CA TRP A 41 -5.86 -0.37 6.17
C TRP A 41 -4.80 -0.30 5.07
N PHE A 42 -5.08 -0.84 3.88
CA PHE A 42 -4.19 -0.72 2.72
C PHE A 42 -3.98 0.75 2.35
N GLU A 43 -5.05 1.54 2.34
CA GLU A 43 -4.96 2.98 2.06
C GLU A 43 -4.04 3.68 3.05
N ALA A 44 -4.22 3.44 4.33
CA ALA A 44 -3.36 4.02 5.34
C ALA A 44 -1.90 3.54 5.19
N GLY A 45 -1.71 2.28 4.83
CA GLY A 45 -0.39 1.71 4.59
C GLY A 45 0.34 2.40 3.42
N ARG A 46 -0.34 2.57 2.28
CA ARG A 46 0.29 3.24 1.14
C ARG A 46 0.47 4.74 1.37
N THR A 47 -0.41 5.36 2.13
CA THR A 47 -0.24 6.77 2.50
C THR A 47 1.02 6.95 3.34
N GLU A 48 1.25 6.07 4.31
CA GLU A 48 2.47 6.10 5.10
C GLU A 48 3.71 5.78 4.26
N TYR A 49 3.58 4.84 3.32
CA TYR A 49 4.66 4.51 2.39
C TYR A 49 5.13 5.75 1.63
N THR A 50 4.22 6.51 1.05
CA THR A 50 4.57 7.72 0.30
C THR A 50 5.18 8.78 1.21
N ARG A 51 4.74 8.87 2.45
CA ARG A 51 5.32 9.80 3.44
C ARG A 51 6.76 9.43 3.77
N VAL A 52 7.01 8.15 4.00
CA VAL A 52 8.34 7.65 4.36
C VAL A 52 9.35 7.86 3.23
N VAL A 53 8.92 7.69 1.98
CA VAL A 53 9.83 7.94 0.83
C VAL A 53 9.96 9.43 0.48
N GLY A 54 9.37 10.32 1.26
CA GLY A 54 9.53 11.76 1.10
C GLY A 54 8.57 12.40 0.11
N LEU A 55 7.46 11.72 -0.22
CA LEU A 55 6.45 12.22 -1.14
C LEU A 55 5.06 12.04 -0.54
N PRO A 56 4.67 12.86 0.46
CA PRO A 56 3.32 12.76 1.03
C PRO A 56 2.25 12.87 -0.07
N TYR A 57 1.21 12.06 0.03
CA TYR A 57 0.20 12.01 -1.02
C TYR A 57 -0.47 13.36 -1.28
N ARG A 58 -0.66 14.18 -0.24
CA ARG A 58 -1.20 15.52 -0.41
C ARG A 58 -0.35 16.39 -1.34
N GLU A 59 0.96 16.17 -1.39
CA GLU A 59 1.86 16.88 -2.31
C GLU A 59 1.70 16.36 -3.74
N VAL A 60 1.45 15.06 -3.90
CA VAL A 60 1.12 14.49 -5.21
C VAL A 60 -0.14 15.14 -5.75
N GLU A 61 -1.18 15.22 -4.93
CA GLU A 61 -2.45 15.86 -5.32
C GLU A 61 -2.28 17.36 -5.58
N ALA A 62 -1.48 18.05 -4.77
CA ALA A 62 -1.20 19.48 -4.97
C ALA A 62 -0.52 19.73 -6.32
N GLY A 63 0.24 18.78 -6.83
CA GLY A 63 0.85 18.82 -8.16
C GLY A 63 -0.11 18.50 -9.30
N GLY A 64 -1.40 18.31 -9.02
CA GLY A 64 -2.41 18.05 -10.04
C GLY A 64 -2.51 16.60 -10.47
N VAL A 65 -1.94 15.67 -9.71
CA VAL A 65 -1.96 14.24 -10.02
C VAL A 65 -2.78 13.50 -8.99
N ARG A 66 -3.58 12.56 -9.46
CA ARG A 66 -4.31 11.63 -8.61
C ARG A 66 -3.89 10.21 -8.94
N LEU A 67 -3.75 9.38 -7.91
CA LEU A 67 -3.45 7.97 -8.08
C LEU A 67 -4.73 7.18 -7.76
N VAL A 68 -5.54 7.01 -8.79
CA VAL A 68 -6.89 6.43 -8.66
C VAL A 68 -6.79 4.92 -8.62
N VAL A 69 -7.46 4.29 -7.65
CA VAL A 69 -7.53 2.83 -7.57
C VAL A 69 -8.36 2.31 -8.74
N ILE A 70 -7.75 1.47 -9.57
CA ILE A 70 -8.43 0.83 -10.71
C ILE A 70 -8.59 -0.68 -10.50
N GLU A 71 -7.89 -1.24 -9.52
CA GLU A 71 -8.03 -2.65 -9.17
C GLU A 71 -7.62 -2.82 -7.71
N ALA A 72 -8.37 -3.63 -6.98
CA ALA A 72 -8.08 -3.93 -5.59
C ALA A 72 -8.35 -5.41 -5.35
N HIS A 73 -7.42 -6.09 -4.67
CA HIS A 73 -7.51 -7.50 -4.37
C HIS A 73 -7.06 -7.74 -2.94
N CYS A 74 -7.81 -8.59 -2.23
CA CYS A 74 -7.42 -9.04 -0.90
C CYS A 74 -7.82 -10.49 -0.73
N ARG A 75 -6.87 -11.29 -0.24
CA ARG A 75 -7.13 -12.68 0.14
C ARG A 75 -6.99 -12.80 1.64
N PHE A 76 -7.98 -13.42 2.27
CA PHE A 76 -8.08 -13.53 3.72
C PHE A 76 -7.64 -14.94 4.14
N HIS A 77 -6.69 -15.02 5.07
CA HIS A 77 -6.14 -16.29 5.55
C HIS A 77 -6.59 -16.62 6.97
N ARG A 78 -6.64 -15.58 7.84
CA ARG A 78 -7.09 -15.67 9.22
C ARG A 78 -7.84 -14.40 9.60
N PRO A 79 -8.88 -14.52 10.46
CA PRO A 79 -9.59 -13.32 10.90
C PRO A 79 -8.76 -12.49 11.90
N ALA A 80 -8.94 -11.19 11.83
CA ALA A 80 -8.55 -10.28 12.90
C ALA A 80 -9.79 -10.01 13.75
N ARG A 81 -9.59 -9.85 15.06
CA ARG A 81 -10.68 -9.65 16.01
C ARG A 81 -10.54 -8.31 16.70
N TYR A 82 -11.60 -7.90 17.38
CA TYR A 82 -11.59 -6.68 18.16
C TYR A 82 -10.36 -6.62 19.08
N ASP A 83 -9.73 -5.46 19.12
CA ASP A 83 -8.58 -5.12 19.95
C ASP A 83 -7.27 -5.80 19.54
N ASP A 84 -7.26 -6.65 18.53
CA ASP A 84 -6.02 -7.18 17.97
C ASP A 84 -5.19 -6.05 17.38
N VAL A 85 -3.88 -6.16 17.48
CA VAL A 85 -2.96 -5.27 16.78
C VAL A 85 -2.50 -5.94 15.50
N VAL A 86 -2.75 -5.27 14.38
CA VAL A 86 -2.33 -5.74 13.06
C VAL A 86 -1.27 -4.84 12.49
N VAL A 87 -0.37 -5.42 11.72
CA VAL A 87 0.69 -4.68 11.01
C VAL A 87 0.46 -4.85 9.52
N VAL A 88 0.33 -3.74 8.82
CA VAL A 88 0.24 -3.73 7.35
C VAL A 88 1.62 -3.45 6.81
N ARG A 89 2.17 -4.38 6.06
CA ARG A 89 3.47 -4.28 5.42
C ARG A 89 3.25 -3.92 3.96
N THR A 90 3.61 -2.70 3.61
CA THR A 90 3.37 -2.13 2.28
C THR A 90 4.67 -2.04 1.51
N SER A 91 4.63 -2.45 0.26
CA SER A 91 5.76 -2.32 -0.67
C SER A 91 5.25 -1.90 -2.05
N LEU A 92 6.12 -1.30 -2.84
CA LEU A 92 5.83 -1.03 -4.24
C LEU A 92 6.16 -2.29 -5.03
N ARG A 93 5.19 -2.84 -5.71
CA ARG A 93 5.34 -4.09 -6.48
C ARG A 93 5.71 -3.84 -7.92
N ASP A 94 5.14 -2.80 -8.52
CA ASP A 94 5.34 -2.51 -9.94
C ASP A 94 5.03 -1.05 -10.25
N MET A 95 5.67 -0.53 -11.29
CA MET A 95 5.39 0.81 -11.80
C MET A 95 5.59 0.82 -13.31
N SER A 96 4.59 1.31 -14.02
CA SER A 96 4.63 1.51 -15.46
C SER A 96 4.57 3.00 -15.80
N LYS A 97 4.35 3.33 -17.06
CA LYS A 97 4.27 4.73 -17.51
C LYS A 97 3.13 5.51 -16.83
N ALA A 98 2.00 4.86 -16.59
CA ALA A 98 0.80 5.50 -16.08
C ALA A 98 0.16 4.76 -14.91
N THR A 99 0.72 3.64 -14.46
CA THR A 99 0.18 2.86 -13.36
C THR A 99 1.25 2.50 -12.35
N LEU A 100 0.83 2.23 -11.12
CA LEU A 100 1.68 1.62 -10.11
C LEU A 100 0.86 0.65 -9.27
N THR A 101 1.54 -0.32 -8.68
CA THR A 101 0.91 -1.35 -7.86
C THR A 101 1.60 -1.40 -6.51
N PHE A 102 0.81 -1.24 -5.45
CA PHE A 102 1.25 -1.51 -4.09
C PHE A 102 0.85 -2.92 -3.69
N ALA A 103 1.72 -3.60 -2.98
CA ALA A 103 1.44 -4.89 -2.38
C ALA A 103 1.41 -4.76 -0.86
N TYR A 104 0.55 -5.56 -0.23
CA TYR A 104 0.33 -5.50 1.21
C TYR A 104 0.31 -6.90 1.80
N ASP A 105 0.95 -7.04 2.97
CA ASP A 105 0.75 -8.18 3.85
C ASP A 105 0.22 -7.65 5.17
N VAL A 106 -0.85 -8.26 5.66
CA VAL A 106 -1.41 -7.95 6.98
C VAL A 106 -1.06 -9.09 7.90
N VAL A 107 -0.33 -8.80 8.96
CA VAL A 107 0.12 -9.81 9.93
C VAL A 107 -0.33 -9.42 11.34
N ALA A 108 -0.54 -10.42 12.18
CA ALA A 108 -0.79 -10.18 13.59
C ALA A 108 0.53 -9.78 14.26
N LYS A 109 0.52 -8.70 15.02
CA LYS A 109 1.72 -8.23 15.70
C LYS A 109 2.23 -9.25 16.71
N GLY A 110 1.33 -9.92 17.40
CA GLY A 110 1.68 -10.81 18.50
C GLY A 110 2.53 -12.01 18.09
N ASP A 111 2.04 -12.80 17.13
CA ASP A 111 2.70 -14.04 16.69
C ASP A 111 3.23 -13.98 15.24
N GLY A 112 3.02 -12.86 14.55
CA GLY A 112 3.44 -12.72 13.16
C GLY A 112 2.62 -13.51 12.17
N ALA A 113 1.48 -14.07 12.58
CA ALA A 113 0.64 -14.86 11.69
C ALA A 113 0.11 -14.02 10.55
N ARG A 114 0.15 -14.56 9.33
CA ARG A 114 -0.39 -13.89 8.15
C ARG A 114 -1.91 -13.91 8.20
N LEU A 115 -2.51 -12.73 8.23
CA LEU A 115 -3.96 -12.57 8.29
C LEU A 115 -4.55 -12.38 6.90
N ALA A 116 -3.91 -11.58 6.06
CA ALA A 116 -4.38 -11.30 4.71
C ALA A 116 -3.23 -10.82 3.85
N GLY A 117 -3.43 -10.83 2.55
CA GLY A 117 -2.50 -10.27 1.60
C GLY A 117 -3.24 -9.77 0.37
N GLY A 118 -2.71 -8.75 -0.27
CA GLY A 118 -3.36 -8.20 -1.42
C GLY A 118 -2.54 -7.15 -2.14
N TYR A 119 -3.18 -6.48 -3.08
CA TYR A 119 -2.54 -5.43 -3.85
C TYR A 119 -3.60 -4.43 -4.32
N THR A 120 -3.15 -3.23 -4.66
CA THR A 120 -3.97 -2.23 -5.32
C THR A 120 -3.20 -1.67 -6.50
N VAL A 121 -3.89 -1.54 -7.63
CA VAL A 121 -3.34 -0.94 -8.85
C VAL A 121 -3.92 0.46 -8.97
N HIS A 122 -3.07 1.42 -9.23
CA HIS A 122 -3.45 2.82 -9.33
C HIS A 122 -3.06 3.38 -10.69
N ALA A 123 -3.97 4.13 -11.31
CA ALA A 123 -3.67 4.88 -12.51
C ALA A 123 -3.39 6.33 -12.15
N ALA A 124 -2.38 6.93 -12.77
CA ALA A 124 -2.14 8.36 -12.65
C ALA A 124 -3.15 9.10 -13.52
N THR A 125 -3.85 10.06 -12.93
CA THR A 125 -4.78 10.92 -13.66
C THR A 125 -4.51 12.37 -13.36
N ASP A 126 -5.06 13.26 -14.22
CA ASP A 126 -5.15 14.68 -13.91
C ASP A 126 -6.41 14.92 -13.04
N VAL A 127 -6.65 16.19 -12.69
CA VAL A 127 -7.79 16.56 -11.85
C VAL A 127 -9.14 16.30 -12.51
N SER A 128 -9.18 16.17 -13.83
CA SER A 128 -10.42 15.88 -14.56
C SER A 128 -10.66 14.37 -14.73
N GLY A 129 -9.74 13.54 -14.23
CA GLY A 129 -9.86 12.09 -14.29
C GLY A 129 -9.25 11.46 -15.54
N ARG A 130 -8.57 12.22 -16.36
CA ARG A 130 -7.91 11.68 -17.55
C ARG A 130 -6.59 11.03 -17.17
N VAL A 131 -6.33 9.85 -17.72
CA VAL A 131 -5.07 9.15 -17.52
C VAL A 131 -3.94 10.00 -18.06
N ARG A 132 -2.87 10.06 -17.31
CA ARG A 132 -1.66 10.79 -17.69
C ARG A 132 -0.43 9.97 -17.34
N ARG A 133 0.71 10.37 -17.88
CA ARG A 133 1.99 9.76 -17.52
C ARG A 133 2.32 10.06 -16.06
N MET A 134 2.86 9.06 -15.37
CA MET A 134 3.34 9.22 -14.00
C MET A 134 4.40 10.32 -13.95
N PRO A 135 4.26 11.33 -13.08
CA PRO A 135 5.25 12.39 -12.97
C PRO A 135 6.63 11.88 -12.57
N VAL A 136 7.67 12.54 -13.04
CA VAL A 136 9.06 12.20 -12.69
C VAL A 136 9.27 12.22 -11.18
N SER A 137 8.68 13.19 -10.48
CA SER A 137 8.80 13.28 -9.02
C SER A 137 8.26 12.04 -8.31
N VAL A 138 7.15 11.52 -8.78
CA VAL A 138 6.55 10.29 -8.24
C VAL A 138 7.42 9.08 -8.59
N ARG A 139 7.88 8.98 -9.84
CA ARG A 139 8.73 7.88 -10.27
C ARG A 139 10.03 7.84 -9.48
N THR A 140 10.64 8.99 -9.30
CA THR A 140 11.90 9.10 -8.56
C THR A 140 11.74 8.73 -7.08
N ALA A 141 10.69 9.23 -6.44
CA ALA A 141 10.46 8.97 -5.02
C ALA A 141 10.08 7.53 -4.74
N LEU A 142 9.24 6.92 -5.58
CA LEU A 142 8.69 5.60 -5.32
C LEU A 142 9.51 4.46 -5.93
N GLY A 143 10.00 4.65 -7.14
CA GLY A 143 10.49 3.51 -7.90
C GLY A 143 11.95 3.59 -8.27
N ALA A 144 12.49 4.70 -8.05
CA ALA A 144 13.85 5.01 -8.51
C ALA A 144 14.67 3.82 -8.94
#